data_1ae7bd8f3c7fa593e26bab5931066f18
#
_entry.id   1ae7bd8f3c7fa593e26bab5931066f18
#
_cell.length_a   1.000
_cell.length_b   1.000
_cell.length_c   1.000
_cell.angle_alpha   90.00
_cell.angle_beta   90.00
_cell.angle_gamma   90.00
#
_symmetry.space_group_name_H-M   'P 1'
#
loop_
_entity.id
_entity.type
_entity.pdbx_description
1 polymer ?
#
loop_
_entity_poly.entity_id
_entity_poly.type
_entity_poly.pdbx_seq_one_letter_code
_entity_poly.pdbx_strand_id
1 'polypeptide(L)'
;MRVLVTGGSGFIGTNLMEHLIDAGEEVLNVDWNPPLDPGQRVLWRELDIMDEEALARAFAEFRPTHVVHLAARTDTEEQHDLNAYVQNHEGTRRLLNAVKACPSVERLIVTSTQFVCEAGHQPKDDLDFKPFTLYGESKRLTEMATREARLSCTWTIIRPTTIWGPWSLRYRDVMFKVMRKGLYFHPSRRKVIRSYGYVGNVVWQIDRILRLPAERMNGRVFYVGDPPFDLRIWVEAVSKALTGRPVRYIPTWVVRALAVTGDVFRTVGLPFPITSGRFRSMTSDYITPMDRTIEALGPAPFTLEQGVKAMVTWYDGGSEHIAHPARKVVGHG
;
A
#
# COMPACT_ATOMS: atom_id res chain seq x y z
N MET A 1 9.11 7.18 -19.35
CA MET A 1 10.06 7.01 -18.21
C MET A 1 10.64 5.59 -18.28
N ARG A 2 11.83 5.36 -17.71
CA ARG A 2 12.33 4.02 -17.41
C ARG A 2 12.18 3.79 -15.91
N VAL A 3 11.21 2.99 -15.51
CA VAL A 3 10.80 2.87 -14.10
C VAL A 3 11.22 1.53 -13.54
N LEU A 4 12.11 1.52 -12.54
CA LEU A 4 12.44 0.33 -11.77
C LEU A 4 11.55 0.30 -10.52
N VAL A 5 10.79 -0.80 -10.38
CA VAL A 5 9.91 -1.02 -9.23
C VAL A 5 10.47 -2.18 -8.41
N THR A 6 10.89 -1.94 -7.16
CA THR A 6 11.18 -3.04 -6.24
C THR A 6 9.90 -3.43 -5.51
N GLY A 7 9.67 -4.71 -5.30
CA GLY A 7 8.40 -5.18 -4.73
C GLY A 7 7.24 -5.14 -5.72
N GLY A 8 7.54 -5.13 -7.03
CA GLY A 8 6.55 -5.08 -8.09
C GLY A 8 5.65 -6.33 -8.16
N SER A 9 6.07 -7.43 -7.56
CA SER A 9 5.26 -8.66 -7.43
C SER A 9 4.27 -8.62 -6.25
N GLY A 10 4.32 -7.59 -5.39
CA GLY A 10 3.40 -7.41 -4.28
C GLY A 10 2.04 -6.82 -4.71
N PHE A 11 1.13 -6.65 -3.75
CA PHE A 11 -0.22 -6.14 -3.99
C PHE A 11 -0.25 -4.77 -4.70
N ILE A 12 0.39 -3.75 -4.13
CA ILE A 12 0.46 -2.42 -4.75
C ILE A 12 1.32 -2.48 -6.02
N GLY A 13 2.42 -3.26 -5.96
CA GLY A 13 3.35 -3.41 -7.07
C GLY A 13 2.70 -3.96 -8.33
N THR A 14 1.89 -5.03 -8.23
CA THR A 14 1.19 -5.62 -9.38
C THR A 14 0.27 -4.61 -10.07
N ASN A 15 -0.50 -3.82 -9.30
CA ASN A 15 -1.35 -2.77 -9.85
C ASN A 15 -0.55 -1.59 -10.43
N LEU A 16 0.59 -1.24 -9.80
CA LEU A 16 1.47 -0.18 -10.31
C LEU A 16 2.14 -0.60 -11.62
N MET A 17 2.62 -1.85 -11.70
CA MET A 17 3.19 -2.40 -12.93
C MET A 17 2.18 -2.35 -14.08
N GLU A 18 0.93 -2.82 -13.86
CA GLU A 18 -0.15 -2.73 -14.84
C GLU A 18 -0.37 -1.27 -15.30
N HIS A 19 -0.50 -0.35 -14.36
CA HIS A 19 -0.70 1.07 -14.65
C HIS A 19 0.43 1.68 -15.50
N LEU A 20 1.69 1.39 -15.18
CA LEU A 20 2.84 1.91 -15.89
C LEU A 20 2.98 1.29 -17.30
N ILE A 21 2.67 0.00 -17.44
CA ILE A 21 2.63 -0.68 -18.74
C ILE A 21 1.57 -0.06 -19.65
N ASP A 22 0.35 0.15 -19.13
CA ASP A 22 -0.75 0.78 -19.86
C ASP A 22 -0.44 2.23 -20.26
N ALA A 23 0.36 2.92 -19.45
CA ALA A 23 0.87 4.26 -19.78
C ALA A 23 2.00 4.26 -20.82
N GLY A 24 2.46 3.09 -21.29
CA GLY A 24 3.53 2.94 -22.28
C GLY A 24 4.93 3.20 -21.73
N GLU A 25 5.12 3.06 -20.41
CA GLU A 25 6.42 3.24 -19.78
C GLU A 25 7.28 1.99 -19.91
N GLU A 26 8.60 2.14 -19.99
CA GLU A 26 9.55 1.05 -19.91
C GLU A 26 9.73 0.68 -18.42
N VAL A 27 9.38 -0.55 -18.05
CA VAL A 27 9.35 -0.96 -16.64
C VAL A 27 10.17 -2.21 -16.36
N LEU A 28 10.78 -2.26 -15.18
CA LEU A 28 11.44 -3.44 -14.64
C LEU A 28 10.94 -3.70 -13.22
N ASN A 29 10.36 -4.87 -13.00
CA ASN A 29 10.02 -5.37 -11.66
C ASN A 29 11.21 -6.12 -11.06
N VAL A 30 11.68 -5.71 -9.91
CA VAL A 30 12.70 -6.38 -9.10
C VAL A 30 12.05 -6.90 -7.83
N ASP A 31 11.95 -8.21 -7.67
CA ASP A 31 11.32 -8.87 -6.52
C ASP A 31 11.87 -10.28 -6.36
N TRP A 32 11.95 -10.80 -5.16
CA TRP A 32 12.34 -12.18 -4.88
C TRP A 32 11.22 -13.19 -5.19
N ASN A 33 9.96 -12.74 -5.23
CA ASN A 33 8.82 -13.55 -5.61
C ASN A 33 8.43 -13.29 -7.07
N PRO A 34 7.89 -14.29 -7.77
CA PRO A 34 7.29 -14.07 -9.07
C PRO A 34 6.06 -13.17 -8.97
N PRO A 35 5.72 -12.43 -10.05
CA PRO A 35 4.53 -11.57 -10.07
C PRO A 35 3.25 -12.33 -9.77
N LEU A 36 2.31 -11.67 -9.05
CA LEU A 36 0.96 -12.19 -8.84
C LEU A 36 0.19 -12.31 -10.14
N ASP A 37 0.44 -11.39 -11.09
CA ASP A 37 -0.05 -11.48 -12.45
C ASP A 37 0.97 -12.18 -13.35
N PRO A 38 0.67 -13.40 -13.88
CA PRO A 38 1.57 -14.11 -14.77
C PRO A 38 1.96 -13.35 -16.03
N GLY A 39 1.10 -12.43 -16.51
CA GLY A 39 1.36 -11.59 -17.69
C GLY A 39 2.55 -10.62 -17.49
N GLN A 40 2.87 -10.29 -16.25
CA GLN A 40 4.00 -9.41 -15.91
C GLN A 40 5.35 -10.16 -15.80
N ARG A 41 5.37 -11.48 -15.98
CA ARG A 41 6.58 -12.30 -15.76
C ARG A 41 7.77 -11.92 -16.65
N VAL A 42 7.51 -11.44 -17.84
CA VAL A 42 8.57 -11.03 -18.80
C VAL A 42 9.29 -9.74 -18.36
N LEU A 43 8.70 -8.97 -17.45
CA LEU A 43 9.25 -7.74 -16.91
C LEU A 43 9.85 -7.93 -15.51
N TRP A 44 9.85 -9.16 -15.01
CA TRP A 44 10.32 -9.49 -13.67
C TRP A 44 11.75 -10.02 -13.69
N ARG A 45 12.54 -9.52 -12.77
CA ARG A 45 13.86 -10.04 -12.42
C ARG A 45 13.83 -10.53 -10.98
N GLU A 46 14.10 -11.80 -10.79
CA GLU A 46 14.27 -12.36 -9.45
C GLU A 46 15.50 -11.76 -8.79
N LEU A 47 15.30 -11.06 -7.67
CA LEU A 47 16.36 -10.41 -6.93
C LEU A 47 15.92 -10.09 -5.50
N ASP A 48 16.77 -10.44 -4.53
CA ASP A 48 16.64 -9.98 -3.15
C ASP A 48 17.30 -8.60 -3.00
N ILE A 49 16.55 -7.62 -2.49
CA ILE A 49 17.07 -6.27 -2.21
C ILE A 49 18.20 -6.27 -1.16
N MET A 50 18.40 -7.38 -0.46
CA MET A 50 19.54 -7.60 0.44
C MET A 50 20.82 -8.00 -0.31
N ASP A 51 20.76 -8.31 -1.61
CA ASP A 51 21.93 -8.54 -2.47
C ASP A 51 22.33 -7.22 -3.18
N GLU A 52 23.32 -6.54 -2.60
CA GLU A 52 23.81 -5.24 -3.08
C GLU A 52 24.44 -5.33 -4.48
N GLU A 53 25.16 -6.43 -4.78
CA GLU A 53 25.76 -6.63 -6.10
C GLU A 53 24.71 -6.88 -7.18
N ALA A 54 23.69 -7.68 -6.87
CA ALA A 54 22.58 -7.92 -7.80
C ALA A 54 21.79 -6.65 -8.07
N LEU A 55 21.55 -5.82 -7.02
CA LEU A 55 20.95 -4.49 -7.19
C LEU A 55 21.82 -3.61 -8.10
N ALA A 56 23.11 -3.50 -7.84
CA ALA A 56 24.03 -2.70 -8.66
C ALA A 56 24.01 -3.13 -10.14
N ARG A 57 24.04 -4.46 -10.41
CA ARG A 57 23.92 -4.99 -11.77
C ARG A 57 22.58 -4.62 -12.42
N ALA A 58 21.45 -4.76 -11.69
CA ALA A 58 20.14 -4.42 -12.22
C ALA A 58 20.04 -2.93 -12.60
N PHE A 59 20.59 -2.04 -11.78
CA PHE A 59 20.62 -0.60 -12.05
C PHE A 59 21.54 -0.26 -13.24
N ALA A 60 22.73 -0.88 -13.33
CA ALA A 60 23.67 -0.64 -14.42
C ALA A 60 23.11 -1.08 -15.78
N GLU A 61 22.43 -2.21 -15.84
CA GLU A 61 21.85 -2.77 -17.06
C GLU A 61 20.57 -2.03 -17.48
N PHE A 62 19.64 -1.82 -16.56
CA PHE A 62 18.36 -1.19 -16.87
C PHE A 62 18.47 0.33 -16.97
N ARG A 63 19.41 0.97 -16.27
CA ARG A 63 19.63 2.44 -16.22
C ARG A 63 18.32 3.21 -15.97
N PRO A 64 17.62 2.96 -14.86
CA PRO A 64 16.35 3.61 -14.57
C PRO A 64 16.48 5.13 -14.49
N THR A 65 15.48 5.85 -14.97
CA THR A 65 15.30 7.29 -14.70
C THR A 65 14.45 7.52 -13.46
N HIS A 66 13.57 6.57 -13.14
CA HIS A 66 12.65 6.62 -12.01
C HIS A 66 12.71 5.32 -11.21
N VAL A 67 12.63 5.44 -9.90
CA VAL A 67 12.63 4.29 -8.99
C VAL A 67 11.46 4.38 -8.03
N VAL A 68 10.69 3.29 -7.90
CA VAL A 68 9.63 3.16 -6.89
C VAL A 68 9.97 1.99 -5.99
N HIS A 69 10.28 2.27 -4.74
CA HIS A 69 10.66 1.27 -3.74
C HIS A 69 9.44 0.83 -2.93
N LEU A 70 8.84 -0.32 -3.29
CA LEU A 70 7.72 -0.94 -2.59
C LEU A 70 8.13 -2.17 -1.79
N ALA A 71 9.31 -2.76 -2.07
CA ALA A 71 9.77 -3.98 -1.41
C ALA A 71 9.86 -3.80 0.10
N ALA A 72 9.11 -4.61 0.84
CA ALA A 72 9.09 -4.59 2.30
C ALA A 72 8.36 -5.82 2.85
N ARG A 73 8.74 -6.26 4.05
CA ARG A 73 7.90 -7.09 4.89
C ARG A 73 6.81 -6.22 5.52
N THR A 74 5.54 -6.55 5.30
CA THR A 74 4.39 -5.68 5.62
C THR A 74 3.43 -6.25 6.66
N ASP A 75 3.66 -7.48 7.16
CA ASP A 75 2.87 -8.01 8.26
C ASP A 75 3.14 -7.22 9.56
N THR A 76 2.27 -7.35 10.53
CA THR A 76 2.39 -6.71 11.85
C THR A 76 2.31 -7.76 12.96
N GLU A 77 2.68 -9.00 12.65
CA GLU A 77 2.50 -10.13 13.56
C GLU A 77 3.66 -10.27 14.53
N GLU A 78 4.87 -9.91 14.09
CA GLU A 78 6.06 -9.88 14.94
C GLU A 78 5.98 -8.71 15.93
N GLN A 79 6.19 -9.00 17.22
CA GLN A 79 6.06 -8.03 18.31
C GLN A 79 7.30 -7.91 19.21
N HIS A 80 8.31 -8.73 18.98
CA HIS A 80 9.46 -8.86 19.91
C HIS A 80 10.80 -8.60 19.27
N ASP A 81 10.97 -8.90 17.97
CA ASP A 81 12.25 -8.76 17.29
C ASP A 81 12.16 -7.84 16.06
N LEU A 82 12.78 -6.66 16.17
CA LEU A 82 12.86 -5.71 15.07
C LEU A 82 13.70 -6.25 13.88
N ASN A 83 14.66 -7.17 14.15
CA ASN A 83 15.48 -7.76 13.09
C ASN A 83 14.66 -8.58 12.11
N ALA A 84 13.46 -9.04 12.50
CA ALA A 84 12.52 -9.68 11.59
C ALA A 84 12.07 -8.75 10.43
N TYR A 85 12.31 -7.44 10.54
CA TYR A 85 12.05 -6.43 9.51
C TYR A 85 13.33 -5.80 8.96
N VAL A 86 14.49 -6.46 9.10
CA VAL A 86 15.79 -5.92 8.67
C VAL A 86 15.78 -5.50 7.19
N GLN A 87 15.12 -6.24 6.32
CA GLN A 87 14.99 -5.89 4.90
C GLN A 87 14.27 -4.56 4.66
N ASN A 88 13.43 -4.09 5.58
CA ASN A 88 12.73 -2.82 5.41
C ASN A 88 13.68 -1.62 5.49
N HIS A 89 14.64 -1.64 6.39
CA HIS A 89 15.57 -0.53 6.55
C HIS A 89 16.95 -0.81 5.94
N GLU A 90 17.54 -2.00 6.11
CA GLU A 90 18.83 -2.32 5.48
C GLU A 90 18.69 -2.54 3.97
N GLY A 91 17.63 -3.24 3.53
CA GLY A 91 17.34 -3.34 2.09
C GLY A 91 17.14 -1.98 1.44
N THR A 92 16.46 -1.05 2.15
CA THR A 92 16.37 0.34 1.69
C THR A 92 17.74 1.00 1.61
N ARG A 93 18.64 0.84 2.58
CA ARG A 93 20.00 1.42 2.53
C ARG A 93 20.78 0.93 1.31
N ARG A 94 20.72 -0.37 1.01
CA ARG A 94 21.34 -0.96 -0.18
C ARG A 94 20.77 -0.41 -1.48
N LEU A 95 19.45 -0.28 -1.56
CA LEU A 95 18.81 0.40 -2.70
C LEU A 95 19.30 1.84 -2.85
N LEU A 96 19.37 2.61 -1.75
CA LEU A 96 19.84 3.99 -1.77
C LEU A 96 21.31 4.09 -2.24
N ASN A 97 22.16 3.11 -1.93
CA ASN A 97 23.50 3.00 -2.47
C ASN A 97 23.49 2.77 -3.98
N ALA A 98 22.65 1.87 -4.48
CA ALA A 98 22.47 1.63 -5.92
C ALA A 98 21.96 2.87 -6.65
N VAL A 99 21.02 3.61 -6.06
CA VAL A 99 20.52 4.90 -6.60
C VAL A 99 21.63 5.92 -6.68
N LYS A 100 22.46 6.07 -5.65
CA LYS A 100 23.62 7.00 -5.64
C LYS A 100 24.63 6.68 -6.73
N ALA A 101 24.88 5.38 -6.96
CA ALA A 101 25.82 4.91 -7.96
C ALA A 101 25.29 4.98 -9.40
N CYS A 102 24.00 5.28 -9.61
CA CYS A 102 23.34 5.30 -10.92
C CYS A 102 22.93 6.73 -11.33
N PRO A 103 23.76 7.46 -12.09
CA PRO A 103 23.51 8.86 -12.45
C PRO A 103 22.27 9.09 -13.32
N SER A 104 21.71 8.04 -13.92
CA SER A 104 20.48 8.15 -14.72
C SER A 104 19.23 8.32 -13.86
N VAL A 105 19.30 8.03 -12.52
CA VAL A 105 18.15 8.17 -11.65
C VAL A 105 17.88 9.64 -11.36
N GLU A 106 16.76 10.12 -11.85
CA GLU A 106 16.26 11.49 -11.65
C GLU A 106 15.32 11.57 -10.46
N ARG A 107 14.55 10.49 -10.21
CA ARG A 107 13.47 10.48 -9.22
C ARG A 107 13.38 9.16 -8.48
N LEU A 108 13.14 9.28 -7.17
CA LEU A 108 12.94 8.15 -6.27
C LEU A 108 11.69 8.35 -5.41
N ILE A 109 10.83 7.35 -5.36
CA ILE A 109 9.77 7.22 -4.35
C ILE A 109 10.15 6.08 -3.40
N VAL A 110 10.20 6.37 -2.10
CA VAL A 110 10.36 5.37 -1.04
C VAL A 110 9.06 5.18 -0.29
N THR A 111 8.61 3.94 -0.19
CA THR A 111 7.34 3.62 0.47
C THR A 111 7.54 3.37 1.95
N SER A 112 6.90 4.19 2.77
CA SER A 112 6.71 4.06 4.21
C SER A 112 5.33 3.47 4.53
N THR A 113 4.66 3.95 5.56
CA THR A 113 3.33 3.52 6.00
C THR A 113 2.66 4.56 6.88
N GLN A 114 1.33 4.58 6.94
CA GLN A 114 0.63 5.34 7.97
C GLN A 114 0.98 4.89 9.41
N PHE A 115 1.49 3.66 9.61
CA PHE A 115 1.80 3.09 10.93
C PHE A 115 3.06 3.67 11.58
N VAL A 116 3.73 4.62 10.94
CA VAL A 116 4.72 5.46 11.59
C VAL A 116 4.09 6.41 12.62
N CYS A 117 2.75 6.54 12.60
CA CYS A 117 1.96 7.24 13.61
C CYS A 117 0.82 6.34 14.11
N GLU A 118 0.57 6.30 15.41
CA GLU A 118 -0.56 5.57 15.98
C GLU A 118 -1.90 6.23 15.68
N ALA A 119 -2.98 5.49 15.80
CA ALA A 119 -4.33 6.01 15.66
C ALA A 119 -4.62 7.12 16.69
N GLY A 120 -5.14 8.26 16.22
CA GLY A 120 -5.42 9.43 17.04
C GLY A 120 -4.24 10.39 17.20
N HIS A 121 -3.02 10.02 16.83
CA HIS A 121 -1.91 10.96 16.74
C HIS A 121 -2.01 11.79 15.46
N GLN A 122 -2.02 13.12 15.62
CA GLN A 122 -1.96 14.06 14.49
C GLN A 122 -0.54 14.60 14.40
N PRO A 123 0.28 14.17 13.41
CA PRO A 123 1.68 14.58 13.32
C PRO A 123 1.78 16.08 13.01
N LYS A 124 2.65 16.79 13.76
CA LYS A 124 2.91 18.21 13.61
C LYS A 124 3.73 18.52 12.34
N ASP A 125 4.59 17.58 11.98
CA ASP A 125 5.45 17.62 10.80
C ASP A 125 5.80 16.22 10.31
N ASP A 126 6.63 16.13 9.28
CA ASP A 126 7.01 14.85 8.66
C ASP A 126 7.94 13.98 9.55
N LEU A 127 8.49 14.52 10.63
CA LEU A 127 9.38 13.84 11.58
C LEU A 127 8.70 13.52 12.91
N ASP A 128 7.47 13.96 13.12
CA ASP A 128 6.70 13.65 14.32
C ASP A 128 6.14 12.20 14.22
N PHE A 129 7.02 11.26 14.56
CA PHE A 129 6.73 9.82 14.53
C PHE A 129 6.18 9.35 15.88
N LYS A 130 5.21 8.43 15.81
CA LYS A 130 4.71 7.69 16.97
C LYS A 130 4.33 6.26 16.55
N PRO A 131 5.30 5.41 16.16
CA PRO A 131 5.05 4.05 15.73
C PRO A 131 4.54 3.20 16.90
N PHE A 132 3.63 2.28 16.62
CA PHE A 132 3.00 1.42 17.62
C PHE A 132 3.15 -0.07 17.30
N THR A 133 3.88 -0.40 16.24
CA THR A 133 4.24 -1.75 15.81
C THR A 133 5.71 -1.78 15.40
N LEU A 134 6.37 -2.94 15.48
CA LEU A 134 7.73 -3.10 14.96
C LEU A 134 7.81 -2.83 13.46
N TYR A 135 6.75 -3.18 12.72
CA TYR A 135 6.63 -2.78 11.31
C TYR A 135 6.66 -1.26 11.14
N GLY A 136 5.85 -0.52 11.93
CA GLY A 136 5.86 0.94 11.92
C GLY A 136 7.22 1.53 12.26
N GLU A 137 7.91 0.96 13.27
CA GLU A 137 9.27 1.35 13.64
C GLU A 137 10.28 1.07 12.52
N SER A 138 10.21 -0.10 11.87
CA SER A 138 11.09 -0.41 10.74
C SER A 138 10.92 0.59 9.58
N LYS A 139 9.68 1.06 9.34
CA LYS A 139 9.39 2.06 8.31
C LYS A 139 9.82 3.47 8.73
N ARG A 140 9.79 3.80 10.02
CA ARG A 140 10.43 5.01 10.55
C ARG A 140 11.94 5.02 10.25
N LEU A 141 12.61 3.89 10.48
CA LEU A 141 14.04 3.72 10.14
C LEU A 141 14.28 3.84 8.62
N THR A 142 13.37 3.30 7.79
CA THR A 142 13.38 3.47 6.32
C THR A 142 13.34 4.96 5.93
N GLU A 143 12.46 5.75 6.55
CA GLU A 143 12.36 7.20 6.29
C GLU A 143 13.62 7.95 6.72
N MET A 144 14.16 7.63 7.90
CA MET A 144 15.40 8.25 8.39
C MET A 144 16.58 7.94 7.46
N ALA A 145 16.76 6.67 7.07
CA ALA A 145 17.80 6.27 6.13
C ALA A 145 17.69 7.01 4.78
N THR A 146 16.46 7.23 4.28
CA THR A 146 16.23 7.98 3.04
C THR A 146 16.67 9.43 3.15
N ARG A 147 16.34 10.11 4.27
CA ARG A 147 16.69 11.50 4.53
C ARG A 147 18.20 11.71 4.72
N GLU A 148 18.84 10.76 5.39
CA GLU A 148 20.29 10.77 5.66
C GLU A 148 21.13 10.44 4.43
N ALA A 149 20.53 9.81 3.41
CA ALA A 149 21.23 9.31 2.23
C ALA A 149 21.92 10.39 1.38
N ARG A 150 21.53 11.67 1.49
CA ARG A 150 22.09 12.79 0.70
C ARG A 150 22.11 12.49 -0.80
N LEU A 151 20.94 12.12 -1.35
CA LEU A 151 20.79 11.78 -2.75
C LEU A 151 20.90 13.03 -3.64
N SER A 152 21.50 12.87 -4.81
CA SER A 152 21.55 13.91 -5.86
C SER A 152 20.26 13.98 -6.68
N CYS A 153 19.47 12.90 -6.73
CA CYS A 153 18.18 12.87 -7.39
C CYS A 153 17.05 13.44 -6.51
N THR A 154 15.95 13.81 -7.13
CA THR A 154 14.72 14.18 -6.42
C THR A 154 14.11 12.96 -5.75
N TRP A 155 13.81 13.03 -4.45
CA TRP A 155 13.21 11.93 -3.72
C TRP A 155 11.97 12.33 -2.92
N THR A 156 11.09 11.37 -2.73
CA THR A 156 9.82 11.55 -2.01
C THR A 156 9.54 10.30 -1.18
N ILE A 157 8.93 10.48 -0.03
CA ILE A 157 8.41 9.40 0.79
C ILE A 157 6.89 9.36 0.64
N ILE A 158 6.34 8.18 0.41
CA ILE A 158 4.89 7.97 0.48
C ILE A 158 4.53 7.14 1.72
N ARG A 159 3.41 7.49 2.36
CA ARG A 159 2.82 6.78 3.50
C ARG A 159 1.46 6.22 3.10
N PRO A 160 1.39 4.99 2.52
CA PRO A 160 0.11 4.37 2.20
C PRO A 160 -0.77 4.24 3.43
N THR A 161 -2.07 4.51 3.24
CA THR A 161 -3.13 4.24 4.22
C THR A 161 -3.46 2.75 4.26
N THR A 162 -4.62 2.33 4.72
CA THR A 162 -5.06 0.94 4.59
C THR A 162 -5.55 0.71 3.17
N ILE A 163 -4.72 0.07 2.33
CA ILE A 163 -5.02 -0.10 0.91
C ILE A 163 -5.86 -1.36 0.66
N TRP A 164 -6.81 -1.26 -0.27
CA TRP A 164 -7.72 -2.33 -0.70
C TRP A 164 -7.91 -2.30 -2.22
N GLY A 165 -8.31 -3.44 -2.80
CA GLY A 165 -8.55 -3.54 -4.24
C GLY A 165 -8.13 -4.88 -4.83
N PRO A 166 -8.08 -5.01 -6.17
CA PRO A 166 -7.60 -6.20 -6.87
C PRO A 166 -6.19 -6.59 -6.44
N TRP A 167 -5.87 -7.87 -6.50
CA TRP A 167 -4.60 -8.47 -6.07
C TRP A 167 -4.33 -8.43 -4.56
N SER A 168 -5.26 -7.94 -3.73
CA SER A 168 -5.13 -8.02 -2.27
C SER A 168 -5.50 -9.41 -1.75
N LEU A 169 -4.51 -10.29 -1.63
CA LEU A 169 -4.70 -11.67 -1.17
C LEU A 169 -5.29 -11.72 0.25
N ARG A 170 -4.93 -10.76 1.11
CA ARG A 170 -5.47 -10.67 2.48
C ARG A 170 -6.99 -10.50 2.50
N TYR A 171 -7.55 -9.65 1.63
CA TYR A 171 -9.00 -9.49 1.53
C TYR A 171 -9.64 -10.70 0.86
N ARG A 172 -9.04 -11.24 -0.21
CA ARG A 172 -9.49 -12.43 -0.91
C ARG A 172 -9.61 -13.64 0.03
N ASP A 173 -8.55 -13.93 0.77
CA ASP A 173 -8.43 -15.20 1.49
C ASP A 173 -9.14 -15.20 2.84
N VAL A 174 -9.42 -14.04 3.41
CA VAL A 174 -10.07 -13.94 4.72
C VAL A 174 -11.45 -13.31 4.60
N MET A 175 -11.52 -12.01 4.29
CA MET A 175 -12.75 -11.24 4.41
C MET A 175 -13.83 -11.68 3.41
N PHE A 176 -13.46 -11.87 2.13
CA PHE A 176 -14.45 -12.22 1.09
C PHE A 176 -14.99 -13.63 1.28
N LYS A 177 -14.14 -14.59 1.66
CA LYS A 177 -14.60 -15.95 2.00
C LYS A 177 -15.59 -15.95 3.16
N VAL A 178 -15.33 -15.13 4.19
CA VAL A 178 -16.21 -14.99 5.36
C VAL A 178 -17.52 -14.30 4.97
N MET A 179 -17.45 -13.23 4.17
CA MET A 179 -18.65 -12.51 3.68
C MET A 179 -19.54 -13.41 2.81
N ARG A 180 -18.97 -14.14 1.85
CA ARG A 180 -19.75 -15.06 0.97
C ARG A 180 -20.43 -16.17 1.73
N LYS A 181 -19.82 -16.66 2.80
CA LYS A 181 -20.44 -17.64 3.70
C LYS A 181 -21.53 -17.03 4.61
N GLY A 182 -21.77 -15.73 4.54
CA GLY A 182 -22.72 -15.03 5.40
C GLY A 182 -22.29 -14.96 6.88
N LEU A 183 -20.99 -15.18 7.15
CA LEU A 183 -20.42 -15.23 8.50
C LEU A 183 -19.76 -13.92 8.93
N TYR A 184 -19.81 -12.88 8.09
CA TYR A 184 -19.31 -11.56 8.44
C TYR A 184 -20.34 -10.78 9.26
N PHE A 185 -19.89 -10.24 10.38
CA PHE A 185 -20.66 -9.35 11.24
C PHE A 185 -19.87 -8.07 11.50
N HIS A 186 -20.54 -6.94 11.42
CA HIS A 186 -19.92 -5.65 11.76
C HIS A 186 -20.26 -5.24 13.19
N PRO A 187 -19.28 -4.81 14.01
CA PRO A 187 -19.52 -4.44 15.39
C PRO A 187 -20.15 -3.05 15.48
N SER A 188 -21.42 -2.93 15.67
CA SER A 188 -22.06 -1.64 15.87
C SER A 188 -22.38 -0.84 14.59
N ARG A 189 -23.42 -0.01 14.71
CA ARG A 189 -23.79 1.01 13.71
C ARG A 189 -23.13 2.37 13.97
N ARG A 190 -22.21 2.45 14.95
CA ARG A 190 -21.48 3.68 15.24
C ARG A 190 -20.61 4.05 14.03
N LYS A 191 -20.57 5.34 13.71
CA LYS A 191 -19.67 5.90 12.72
C LYS A 191 -18.22 5.71 13.18
N VAL A 192 -17.38 5.12 12.29
CA VAL A 192 -15.93 4.95 12.50
C VAL A 192 -15.23 5.50 11.26
N ILE A 193 -14.45 6.55 11.44
CA ILE A 193 -13.75 7.21 10.34
C ILE A 193 -12.38 6.55 10.13
N ARG A 194 -12.13 6.10 8.91
CA ARG A 194 -10.88 5.43 8.54
C ARG A 194 -10.29 6.01 7.27
N SER A 195 -8.97 6.14 7.25
CA SER A 195 -8.21 6.40 6.04
C SER A 195 -7.93 5.07 5.36
N TYR A 196 -8.72 4.78 4.35
CA TYR A 196 -8.54 3.65 3.45
C TYR A 196 -8.17 4.20 2.08
N GLY A 197 -7.60 3.37 1.21
CA GLY A 197 -7.26 3.76 -0.14
C GLY A 197 -7.57 2.66 -1.14
N TYR A 198 -8.35 2.98 -2.18
CA TYR A 198 -8.48 2.10 -3.32
C TYR A 198 -7.15 2.04 -4.08
N VAL A 199 -6.65 0.83 -4.36
CA VAL A 199 -5.32 0.66 -4.99
C VAL A 199 -5.19 1.38 -6.33
N GLY A 200 -6.26 1.46 -7.13
CA GLY A 200 -6.26 2.21 -8.38
C GLY A 200 -6.01 3.71 -8.17
N ASN A 201 -6.55 4.31 -7.10
CA ASN A 201 -6.26 5.68 -6.71
C ASN A 201 -4.82 5.84 -6.21
N VAL A 202 -4.32 4.85 -5.47
CA VAL A 202 -2.95 4.87 -4.94
C VAL A 202 -1.91 4.80 -6.05
N VAL A 203 -2.06 3.91 -7.04
CA VAL A 203 -1.11 3.82 -8.16
C VAL A 203 -1.18 5.06 -9.05
N TRP A 204 -2.38 5.63 -9.26
CA TRP A 204 -2.52 6.92 -9.93
C TRP A 204 -1.79 8.04 -9.15
N GLN A 205 -1.92 8.10 -7.83
CA GLN A 205 -1.19 9.07 -6.99
C GLN A 205 0.33 8.88 -7.10
N ILE A 206 0.82 7.64 -7.08
CA ILE A 206 2.25 7.33 -7.27
C ILE A 206 2.74 7.86 -8.63
N ASP A 207 2.03 7.56 -9.71
CA ASP A 207 2.39 8.06 -11.06
C ASP A 207 2.35 9.60 -11.13
N ARG A 208 1.34 10.22 -10.55
CA ARG A 208 1.25 11.69 -10.49
C ARG A 208 2.41 12.31 -9.69
N ILE A 209 2.81 11.70 -8.56
CA ILE A 209 3.96 12.15 -7.77
C ILE A 209 5.24 12.04 -8.60
N LEU A 210 5.45 10.93 -9.32
CA LEU A 210 6.61 10.78 -10.21
C LEU A 210 6.71 11.90 -11.27
N ARG A 211 5.59 12.49 -11.66
CA ARG A 211 5.51 13.56 -12.69
C ARG A 211 5.44 14.97 -12.12
N LEU A 212 5.39 15.15 -10.79
CA LEU A 212 5.38 16.49 -10.19
C LEU A 212 6.70 17.23 -10.46
N PRO A 213 6.68 18.57 -10.56
CA PRO A 213 7.91 19.37 -10.52
C PRO A 213 8.75 19.04 -9.28
N ALA A 214 10.09 19.04 -9.43
CA ALA A 214 11.01 18.66 -8.35
C ALA A 214 10.77 19.48 -7.07
N GLU A 215 10.48 20.76 -7.21
CA GLU A 215 10.23 21.70 -6.11
C GLU A 215 9.00 21.34 -5.27
N ARG A 216 8.06 20.59 -5.88
CA ARG A 216 6.83 20.17 -5.24
C ARG A 216 6.92 18.80 -4.57
N MET A 217 7.94 18.00 -4.92
CA MET A 217 8.06 16.63 -4.41
C MET A 217 9.34 16.39 -3.58
N ASN A 218 10.45 17.09 -3.87
CA ASN A 218 11.74 16.78 -3.27
C ASN A 218 11.73 16.92 -1.74
N GLY A 219 12.11 15.86 -1.04
CA GLY A 219 12.14 15.81 0.43
C GLY A 219 10.75 15.78 1.09
N ARG A 220 9.67 15.70 0.33
CA ARG A 220 8.29 15.73 0.83
C ARG A 220 7.80 14.34 1.23
N VAL A 221 6.79 14.34 2.10
CA VAL A 221 6.01 13.16 2.47
C VAL A 221 4.58 13.33 2.00
N PHE A 222 4.03 12.32 1.33
CA PHE A 222 2.63 12.26 0.92
C PHE A 222 1.95 11.03 1.54
N TYR A 223 0.83 11.23 2.22
CA TYR A 223 -0.06 10.11 2.51
C TYR A 223 -0.81 9.75 1.23
N VAL A 224 -0.78 8.48 0.83
CA VAL A 224 -1.46 8.00 -0.38
C VAL A 224 -2.62 7.08 -0.02
N GLY A 225 -3.78 7.36 -0.62
CA GLY A 225 -5.06 6.72 -0.32
C GLY A 225 -6.23 7.60 -0.70
N ASP A 226 -7.41 7.28 -0.19
CA ASP A 226 -8.61 8.11 -0.35
C ASP A 226 -8.83 9.02 0.87
N PRO A 227 -9.57 10.13 0.72
CA PRO A 227 -9.99 10.92 1.87
C PRO A 227 -10.68 10.06 2.94
N PRO A 228 -10.48 10.37 4.25
CA PRO A 228 -11.08 9.59 5.31
C PRO A 228 -12.60 9.51 5.20
N PHE A 229 -13.17 8.32 5.36
CA PHE A 229 -14.61 8.09 5.26
C PHE A 229 -15.12 7.13 6.34
N ASP A 230 -16.44 7.04 6.47
CA ASP A 230 -17.08 6.09 7.38
C ASP A 230 -16.88 4.66 6.88
N LEU A 231 -16.16 3.83 7.65
CA LEU A 231 -15.85 2.43 7.32
C LEU A 231 -17.10 1.61 6.94
N ARG A 232 -18.28 1.95 7.50
CA ARG A 232 -19.53 1.26 7.18
C ARG A 232 -19.88 1.38 5.71
N ILE A 233 -19.63 2.53 5.07
CA ILE A 233 -19.92 2.76 3.65
C ILE A 233 -19.16 1.73 2.79
N TRP A 234 -17.87 1.52 3.09
CA TRP A 234 -17.05 0.54 2.39
C TRP A 234 -17.51 -0.90 2.64
N VAL A 235 -17.77 -1.27 3.91
CA VAL A 235 -18.18 -2.63 4.28
C VAL A 235 -19.55 -2.97 3.67
N GLU A 236 -20.50 -2.03 3.66
CA GLU A 236 -21.82 -2.20 3.04
C GLU A 236 -21.71 -2.35 1.52
N ALA A 237 -20.90 -1.51 0.87
CA ALA A 237 -20.69 -1.59 -0.58
C ALA A 237 -20.08 -2.95 -0.97
N VAL A 238 -19.04 -3.41 -0.23
CA VAL A 238 -18.41 -4.72 -0.46
C VAL A 238 -19.39 -5.87 -0.23
N SER A 239 -20.15 -5.84 0.88
CA SER A 239 -21.12 -6.89 1.19
C SER A 239 -22.21 -6.99 0.10
N LYS A 240 -22.76 -5.84 -0.31
CA LYS A 240 -23.78 -5.77 -1.37
C LYS A 240 -23.24 -6.29 -2.70
N ALA A 241 -22.01 -5.90 -3.08
CA ALA A 241 -21.39 -6.34 -4.33
C ALA A 241 -21.08 -7.85 -4.34
N LEU A 242 -20.58 -8.40 -3.21
CA LEU A 242 -20.20 -9.81 -3.09
C LEU A 242 -21.38 -10.76 -2.90
N THR A 243 -22.46 -10.32 -2.21
CA THR A 243 -23.49 -11.24 -1.72
C THR A 243 -24.91 -10.81 -2.09
N GLY A 244 -25.08 -9.61 -2.63
CA GLY A 244 -26.42 -9.00 -2.86
C GLY A 244 -27.13 -8.59 -1.56
N ARG A 245 -26.51 -8.69 -0.39
CA ARG A 245 -27.13 -8.52 0.93
C ARG A 245 -26.45 -7.43 1.73
N PRO A 246 -27.19 -6.70 2.61
CA PRO A 246 -26.59 -5.75 3.55
C PRO A 246 -25.78 -6.49 4.62
N VAL A 247 -24.89 -5.75 5.27
CA VAL A 247 -24.09 -6.25 6.40
C VAL A 247 -24.98 -6.49 7.64
N ARG A 248 -24.69 -7.56 8.35
CA ARG A 248 -25.31 -7.82 9.67
C ARG A 248 -24.53 -7.10 10.76
N TYR A 249 -25.26 -6.34 11.56
CA TYR A 249 -24.71 -5.64 12.73
C TYR A 249 -25.00 -6.41 14.00
N ILE A 250 -23.99 -6.58 14.84
CA ILE A 250 -24.13 -7.19 16.16
C ILE A 250 -23.62 -6.22 17.26
N PRO A 251 -24.10 -6.34 18.49
CA PRO A 251 -23.67 -5.47 19.57
C PRO A 251 -22.14 -5.53 19.77
N THR A 252 -21.53 -4.36 19.99
CA THR A 252 -20.07 -4.22 20.15
C THR A 252 -19.50 -5.10 21.25
N TRP A 253 -20.24 -5.31 22.36
CA TRP A 253 -19.79 -6.15 23.45
C TRP A 253 -19.65 -7.64 23.06
N VAL A 254 -20.52 -8.13 22.15
CA VAL A 254 -20.40 -9.51 21.62
C VAL A 254 -19.11 -9.66 20.84
N VAL A 255 -18.82 -8.72 19.94
CA VAL A 255 -17.58 -8.78 19.13
C VAL A 255 -16.34 -8.64 20.01
N ARG A 256 -16.42 -7.82 21.06
CA ARG A 256 -15.34 -7.69 22.06
C ARG A 256 -15.11 -9.00 22.82
N ALA A 257 -16.14 -9.69 23.25
CA ALA A 257 -16.02 -10.99 23.89
C ALA A 257 -15.37 -12.02 22.95
N LEU A 258 -15.83 -12.08 21.66
CA LEU A 258 -15.22 -12.94 20.65
C LEU A 258 -13.76 -12.58 20.38
N ALA A 259 -13.39 -11.31 20.43
CA ALA A 259 -12.03 -10.85 20.21
C ALA A 259 -11.08 -11.31 21.33
N VAL A 260 -11.52 -11.21 22.60
CA VAL A 260 -10.77 -11.72 23.76
C VAL A 260 -10.61 -13.24 23.67
N THR A 261 -11.68 -13.96 23.31
CA THR A 261 -11.61 -15.41 23.08
C THR A 261 -10.59 -15.73 21.97
N GLY A 262 -10.59 -14.95 20.89
CA GLY A 262 -9.64 -15.13 19.78
C GLY A 262 -8.19 -14.91 20.18
N ASP A 263 -7.93 -13.94 21.05
CA ASP A 263 -6.57 -13.72 21.58
C ASP A 263 -6.10 -14.93 22.41
N VAL A 264 -6.97 -15.53 23.23
CA VAL A 264 -6.66 -16.76 23.98
C VAL A 264 -6.38 -17.94 23.04
N PHE A 265 -7.20 -18.15 21.99
CA PHE A 265 -6.93 -19.20 21.00
C PHE A 265 -5.59 -19.01 20.31
N ARG A 266 -5.22 -17.76 20.02
CA ARG A 266 -3.93 -17.45 19.40
C ARG A 266 -2.74 -17.79 20.28
N THR A 267 -2.83 -17.65 21.61
CA THR A 267 -1.74 -18.04 22.53
C THR A 267 -1.43 -19.55 22.50
N VAL A 268 -2.42 -20.37 22.14
CA VAL A 268 -2.28 -21.82 21.98
C VAL A 268 -2.11 -22.26 20.52
N GLY A 269 -1.79 -21.31 19.61
CA GLY A 269 -1.51 -21.60 18.20
C GLY A 269 -2.74 -21.90 17.34
N LEU A 270 -3.95 -21.69 17.84
CA LEU A 270 -5.19 -21.93 17.09
C LEU A 270 -5.64 -20.66 16.35
N PRO A 271 -5.92 -20.73 15.03
CA PRO A 271 -6.41 -19.59 14.28
C PRO A 271 -7.83 -19.21 14.68
N PHE A 272 -8.06 -17.93 14.98
CA PHE A 272 -9.39 -17.41 15.26
C PHE A 272 -9.64 -16.13 14.41
N PRO A 273 -10.83 -15.96 13.81
CA PRO A 273 -11.06 -14.91 12.83
C PRO A 273 -11.12 -13.49 13.42
N ILE A 274 -11.43 -13.33 14.70
CA ILE A 274 -11.56 -12.05 15.38
C ILE A 274 -10.57 -12.00 16.55
N THR A 275 -9.70 -10.97 16.56
CA THR A 275 -8.75 -10.68 17.63
C THR A 275 -8.96 -9.25 18.14
N SER A 276 -8.39 -8.90 19.30
CA SER A 276 -8.48 -7.53 19.84
C SER A 276 -7.91 -6.48 18.88
N GLY A 277 -6.87 -6.81 18.12
CA GLY A 277 -6.33 -5.93 17.08
C GLY A 277 -7.34 -5.68 15.95
N ARG A 278 -8.00 -6.72 15.45
CA ARG A 278 -9.07 -6.59 14.45
C ARG A 278 -10.29 -5.86 14.99
N PHE A 279 -10.71 -6.16 16.21
CA PHE A 279 -11.80 -5.44 16.89
C PHE A 279 -11.49 -3.93 16.98
N ARG A 280 -10.29 -3.55 17.42
CA ARG A 280 -9.86 -2.15 17.49
C ARG A 280 -9.88 -1.49 16.11
N SER A 281 -9.42 -2.15 15.07
CA SER A 281 -9.45 -1.60 13.71
C SER A 281 -10.86 -1.39 13.15
N MET A 282 -11.87 -2.12 13.67
CA MET A 282 -13.28 -1.97 13.28
C MET A 282 -14.05 -0.97 14.12
N THR A 283 -13.52 -0.51 15.26
CA THR A 283 -14.26 0.30 16.25
C THR A 283 -13.58 1.62 16.62
N SER A 284 -12.36 1.87 16.13
CA SER A 284 -11.60 3.09 16.42
C SER A 284 -11.31 3.88 15.15
N ASP A 285 -11.41 5.18 15.23
CA ASP A 285 -11.03 6.08 14.16
C ASP A 285 -9.52 5.98 13.90
N TYR A 286 -9.14 6.11 12.62
CA TYR A 286 -7.76 6.26 12.22
C TYR A 286 -7.70 7.19 11.00
N ILE A 287 -7.45 8.45 11.26
CA ILE A 287 -7.48 9.53 10.28
C ILE A 287 -6.04 9.96 10.01
N THR A 288 -5.64 9.92 8.74
CA THR A 288 -4.34 10.44 8.28
C THR A 288 -4.52 11.79 7.59
N PRO A 289 -3.54 12.71 7.68
CA PRO A 289 -3.62 14.01 7.02
C PRO A 289 -3.40 13.85 5.51
N MET A 290 -4.49 13.97 4.73
CA MET A 290 -4.47 13.84 3.27
C MET A 290 -4.34 15.17 2.53
N ASP A 291 -4.41 16.31 3.24
CA ASP A 291 -4.52 17.65 2.65
C ASP A 291 -3.41 17.93 1.65
N ARG A 292 -2.15 17.68 2.03
CA ARG A 292 -0.99 17.89 1.15
C ARG A 292 -1.11 17.09 -0.18
N THR A 293 -1.59 15.86 -0.10
CA THR A 293 -1.77 15.01 -1.28
C THR A 293 -2.88 15.54 -2.18
N ILE A 294 -4.01 15.92 -1.59
CA ILE A 294 -5.15 16.47 -2.32
C ILE A 294 -4.78 17.80 -2.98
N GLU A 295 -4.08 18.70 -2.28
CA GLU A 295 -3.60 19.98 -2.83
C GLU A 295 -2.59 19.79 -3.96
N ALA A 296 -1.69 18.80 -3.82
CA ALA A 296 -0.66 18.56 -4.81
C ALA A 296 -1.17 17.88 -6.09
N LEU A 297 -2.08 16.92 -5.95
CA LEU A 297 -2.49 16.02 -7.03
C LEU A 297 -3.91 16.25 -7.53
N GLY A 298 -4.76 16.92 -6.75
CA GLY A 298 -6.20 17.00 -6.99
C GLY A 298 -6.93 15.73 -6.54
N PRO A 299 -8.24 15.64 -6.82
CA PRO A 299 -9.06 14.48 -6.47
C PRO A 299 -8.63 13.25 -7.26
N ALA A 300 -8.63 12.09 -6.60
CA ALA A 300 -8.36 10.82 -7.24
C ALA A 300 -9.50 10.41 -8.21
N PRO A 301 -9.20 9.67 -9.29
CA PRO A 301 -10.15 9.47 -10.40
C PRO A 301 -11.26 8.45 -10.12
N PHE A 302 -11.07 7.52 -9.19
CA PHE A 302 -12.03 6.42 -8.97
C PHE A 302 -12.86 6.64 -7.72
N THR A 303 -14.18 6.40 -7.84
CA THR A 303 -15.08 6.36 -6.67
C THR A 303 -14.94 5.06 -5.90
N LEU A 304 -15.46 5.05 -4.68
CA LEU A 304 -15.50 3.84 -3.84
C LEU A 304 -16.25 2.71 -4.54
N GLU A 305 -17.37 2.99 -5.17
CA GLU A 305 -18.21 2.02 -5.88
C GLU A 305 -17.47 1.41 -7.08
N GLN A 306 -16.74 2.21 -7.84
CA GLN A 306 -15.92 1.72 -8.96
C GLN A 306 -14.81 0.80 -8.44
N GLY A 307 -14.12 1.18 -7.36
CA GLY A 307 -13.10 0.35 -6.75
C GLY A 307 -13.65 -0.96 -6.20
N VAL A 308 -14.82 -0.94 -5.53
CA VAL A 308 -15.48 -2.14 -5.04
C VAL A 308 -15.88 -3.06 -6.20
N LYS A 309 -16.45 -2.51 -7.27
CA LYS A 309 -16.79 -3.29 -8.47
C LYS A 309 -15.55 -3.97 -9.03
N ALA A 310 -14.48 -3.25 -9.29
CA ALA A 310 -13.22 -3.79 -9.81
C ALA A 310 -12.65 -4.91 -8.92
N MET A 311 -12.64 -4.70 -7.60
CA MET A 311 -12.16 -5.69 -6.64
C MET A 311 -13.00 -6.97 -6.62
N VAL A 312 -14.33 -6.87 -6.73
CA VAL A 312 -15.22 -8.04 -6.75
C VAL A 312 -15.12 -8.77 -8.08
N THR A 313 -15.06 -8.05 -9.20
CA THR A 313 -14.83 -8.66 -10.53
C THR A 313 -13.52 -9.46 -10.55
N TRP A 314 -12.42 -8.88 -10.06
CA TRP A 314 -11.16 -9.60 -9.93
C TRP A 314 -11.30 -10.85 -9.04
N TYR A 315 -12.01 -10.76 -7.91
CA TYR A 315 -12.22 -11.89 -7.01
C TYR A 315 -13.00 -13.04 -7.66
N ASP A 316 -13.93 -12.73 -8.54
CA ASP A 316 -14.75 -13.71 -9.27
C ASP A 316 -14.04 -14.31 -10.50
N GLY A 317 -12.75 -14.02 -10.67
CA GLY A 317 -11.94 -14.52 -11.78
C GLY A 317 -12.13 -13.74 -13.09
N GLY A 318 -12.77 -12.57 -13.02
CA GLY A 318 -12.87 -11.66 -14.16
C GLY A 318 -11.57 -10.88 -14.36
N SER A 319 -11.09 -10.82 -15.60
CA SER A 319 -10.00 -9.96 -16.04
C SER A 319 -10.54 -8.64 -16.56
N GLU A 320 -11.27 -7.86 -15.74
CA GLU A 320 -11.47 -6.46 -16.10
C GLU A 320 -10.13 -5.74 -15.85
N HIS A 321 -9.40 -5.45 -16.92
CA HIS A 321 -8.38 -4.41 -16.89
C HIS A 321 -9.01 -3.17 -16.26
N ILE A 322 -8.41 -2.64 -15.22
CA ILE A 322 -8.82 -1.36 -14.64
C ILE A 322 -8.53 -0.34 -15.74
N ALA A 323 -9.54 0.01 -16.56
CA ALA A 323 -9.40 1.02 -17.58
C ALA A 323 -9.04 2.35 -16.90
N HIS A 324 -7.74 2.66 -16.85
CA HIS A 324 -7.26 3.91 -16.30
C HIS A 324 -7.74 5.08 -17.18
N PRO A 325 -8.27 6.18 -16.61
CA PRO A 325 -8.76 7.32 -17.38
C PRO A 325 -7.67 8.14 -18.10
N ALA A 326 -6.47 7.60 -18.27
CA ALA A 326 -5.30 8.29 -18.84
C ALA A 326 -5.34 8.50 -20.37
N ARG A 327 -6.38 8.09 -21.09
CA ARG A 327 -6.52 8.39 -22.52
C ARG A 327 -7.56 9.49 -22.79
N LYS A 328 -7.29 10.74 -22.35
CA LYS A 328 -7.60 11.87 -23.22
C LYS A 328 -6.31 12.24 -23.96
N VAL A 329 -6.21 11.72 -25.17
CA VAL A 329 -5.27 12.15 -26.19
C VAL A 329 -5.31 13.68 -26.23
N VAL A 330 -4.20 14.33 -25.87
CA VAL A 330 -3.95 15.72 -26.25
C VAL A 330 -3.76 15.65 -27.76
N GLY A 331 -4.84 15.96 -28.50
CA GLY A 331 -4.79 16.19 -29.93
C GLY A 331 -3.82 17.32 -30.17
N HIS A 332 -2.79 17.07 -30.96
CA HIS A 332 -1.97 18.09 -31.56
C HIS A 332 -2.87 18.90 -32.47
N GLY A 333 -3.11 20.18 -32.10
CA GLY A 333 -3.59 21.24 -32.92
C GLY A 333 -2.51 22.30 -32.99
#